data_13ec85403cc8ee45bd1246304234c6fe
#
_entry.id   13ec85403cc8ee45bd1246304234c6fe
#
_cell.length_a   1.000
_cell.length_b   1.000
_cell.length_c   1.000
_cell.angle_alpha   90.00
_cell.angle_beta   90.00
_cell.angle_gamma   90.00
#
_symmetry.space_group_name_H-M   'P 1'
#
loop_
_entity.id
_entity.type
_entity.pdbx_description
1 polymer ?
#
loop_
_entity_poly.entity_id
_entity_poly.type
_entity_poly.pdbx_seq_one_letter_code
_entity_poly.pdbx_strand_id
1 'polypeptide(L)'
;ATSMYAGGNYNCAILDDASVKCWGQNDQGQLGIGTSSNTNTPTTVASFGTGRTAVALATAFKTVCALLDDGSVKCWGDRADGLLGNGGSTTDLDSPPASPINLGTGRTAKAITGGEQHFCAILDDDSVKCWGNGANGKLGTGSTSGQNTPTSTSGSFGSGRYAVAIDAGYQHTCVILDNGALTCWGDDSNGQLGNGATTGAKSSLQSATVNLGAGRTAISLSAGGKHTCAQLDNDELMCWGH
;
A
#
# COMPACT_ATOMS: atom_id res chain seq x y z
N ALA A 1 -15.59 14.73 -4.44
CA ALA A 1 -14.74 13.63 -4.00
C ALA A 1 -13.90 14.10 -2.82
N THR A 2 -13.74 13.27 -1.83
CA THR A 2 -12.88 13.51 -0.66
C THR A 2 -11.46 13.01 -0.89
N SER A 3 -11.30 11.95 -1.70
CA SER A 3 -10.01 11.35 -2.02
C SER A 3 -10.02 10.75 -3.42
N MET A 4 -8.86 10.76 -4.09
CA MET A 4 -8.66 10.14 -5.40
C MET A 4 -7.45 9.20 -5.37
N TYR A 5 -7.53 8.11 -6.11
CA TYR A 5 -6.54 7.05 -6.18
C TYR A 5 -6.36 6.63 -7.64
N ALA A 6 -5.12 6.51 -8.08
CA ALA A 6 -4.77 6.09 -9.44
C ALA A 6 -4.06 4.73 -9.39
N GLY A 7 -4.53 3.78 -10.19
CA GLY A 7 -3.83 2.54 -10.49
C GLY A 7 -3.10 2.61 -11.83
N GLY A 8 -2.82 1.46 -12.45
CA GLY A 8 -2.08 1.41 -13.71
C GLY A 8 -2.77 2.21 -14.84
N ASN A 9 -4.00 1.84 -15.19
CA ASN A 9 -4.80 2.48 -16.24
C ASN A 9 -6.26 2.69 -15.77
N TYR A 10 -6.47 2.93 -14.50
CA TYR A 10 -7.78 3.19 -13.89
C TYR A 10 -7.65 4.15 -12.72
N ASN A 11 -8.78 4.73 -12.34
CA ASN A 11 -8.86 5.65 -11.21
C ASN A 11 -10.05 5.27 -10.33
N CYS A 12 -9.95 5.56 -9.05
CA CYS A 12 -11.03 5.45 -8.08
C CYS A 12 -11.13 6.73 -7.24
N ALA A 13 -12.32 7.05 -6.78
CA ALA A 13 -12.58 8.17 -5.88
C ALA A 13 -13.53 7.75 -4.77
N ILE A 14 -13.27 8.22 -3.56
CA ILE A 14 -14.23 8.21 -2.45
C ILE A 14 -14.96 9.56 -2.50
N LEU A 15 -16.28 9.53 -2.45
CA LEU A 15 -17.12 10.72 -2.48
C LEU A 15 -17.52 11.12 -1.06
N ASP A 16 -18.13 12.30 -0.94
CA ASP A 16 -18.61 12.88 0.32
C ASP A 16 -19.80 12.12 0.95
N ASP A 17 -20.50 11.34 0.13
CA ASP A 17 -21.54 10.40 0.57
C ASP A 17 -20.97 9.00 0.93
N ALA A 18 -19.64 8.88 1.02
CA ALA A 18 -18.88 7.65 1.25
C ALA A 18 -19.03 6.58 0.15
N SER A 19 -19.68 6.88 -0.97
CA SER A 19 -19.68 5.99 -2.11
C SER A 19 -18.29 5.97 -2.80
N VAL A 20 -17.93 4.83 -3.37
CA VAL A 20 -16.70 4.69 -4.17
C VAL A 20 -17.09 4.56 -5.63
N LYS A 21 -16.42 5.33 -6.49
CA LYS A 21 -16.57 5.23 -7.93
C LYS A 21 -15.22 4.99 -8.60
N CYS A 22 -15.20 4.04 -9.54
CA CYS A 22 -14.01 3.72 -10.33
C CYS A 22 -14.31 3.80 -11.82
N TRP A 23 -13.28 4.09 -12.62
CA TRP A 23 -13.35 4.14 -14.09
C TRP A 23 -11.98 3.89 -14.73
N GLY A 24 -11.97 3.49 -15.97
CA GLY A 24 -10.79 3.14 -16.74
C GLY A 24 -10.77 1.66 -17.15
N GLN A 25 -9.60 1.06 -17.15
CA GLN A 25 -9.38 -0.34 -17.49
C GLN A 25 -9.99 -1.27 -16.44
N ASN A 26 -10.59 -2.41 -16.90
CA ASN A 26 -11.30 -3.36 -16.04
C ASN A 26 -11.16 -4.82 -16.46
N ASP A 27 -10.18 -5.15 -17.27
CA ASP A 27 -9.98 -6.49 -17.83
C ASP A 27 -9.73 -7.59 -16.79
N GLN A 28 -9.43 -7.22 -15.54
CA GLN A 28 -9.25 -8.11 -14.39
C GLN A 28 -10.27 -7.83 -13.25
N GLY A 29 -11.29 -7.02 -13.52
CA GLY A 29 -12.29 -6.65 -12.50
C GLY A 29 -11.85 -5.56 -11.52
N GLN A 30 -10.74 -4.87 -11.80
CA GLN A 30 -10.14 -3.88 -10.89
C GLN A 30 -11.04 -2.69 -10.55
N LEU A 31 -12.08 -2.41 -11.33
CA LEU A 31 -13.07 -1.38 -10.98
C LEU A 31 -14.05 -1.81 -9.89
N GLY A 32 -14.18 -3.12 -9.62
CA GLY A 32 -15.05 -3.62 -8.55
C GLY A 32 -16.55 -3.44 -8.78
N ILE A 33 -16.98 -3.34 -10.04
CA ILE A 33 -18.36 -2.99 -10.44
C ILE A 33 -19.22 -4.21 -10.81
N GLY A 34 -18.75 -5.43 -10.52
CA GLY A 34 -19.45 -6.69 -10.84
C GLY A 34 -19.32 -7.14 -12.28
N THR A 35 -18.39 -6.56 -13.03
CA THR A 35 -18.07 -6.94 -14.42
C THR A 35 -16.58 -6.72 -14.68
N SER A 36 -16.06 -7.29 -15.77
CA SER A 36 -14.69 -7.05 -16.26
C SER A 36 -14.63 -6.15 -17.50
N SER A 37 -15.68 -5.36 -17.75
CA SER A 37 -15.72 -4.43 -18.89
C SER A 37 -15.16 -3.07 -18.49
N ASN A 38 -14.31 -2.49 -19.35
CA ASN A 38 -13.81 -1.13 -19.19
C ASN A 38 -14.96 -0.10 -19.16
N THR A 39 -14.81 0.97 -18.42
CA THR A 39 -15.74 2.10 -18.45
C THR A 39 -14.99 3.42 -18.46
N ASN A 40 -15.46 4.37 -19.26
CA ASN A 40 -14.92 5.74 -19.34
C ASN A 40 -15.71 6.72 -18.47
N THR A 41 -16.67 6.24 -17.69
CA THR A 41 -17.47 7.04 -16.75
C THR A 41 -17.32 6.51 -15.33
N PRO A 42 -17.26 7.38 -14.31
CA PRO A 42 -17.20 6.97 -12.91
C PRO A 42 -18.40 6.10 -12.52
N THR A 43 -18.17 4.82 -12.31
CA THR A 43 -19.19 3.80 -11.98
C THR A 43 -19.05 3.38 -10.51
N THR A 44 -20.18 3.23 -9.82
CA THR A 44 -20.19 2.88 -8.40
C THR A 44 -19.66 1.46 -8.19
N VAL A 45 -18.70 1.31 -7.29
CA VAL A 45 -18.17 0.03 -6.82
C VAL A 45 -19.29 -0.75 -6.12
N ALA A 46 -19.30 -2.06 -6.28
CA ALA A 46 -20.23 -2.94 -5.58
C ALA A 46 -20.12 -2.84 -4.05
N SER A 47 -21.13 -3.31 -3.35
CA SER A 47 -21.22 -3.14 -1.90
C SER A 47 -20.03 -3.75 -1.13
N PHE A 48 -19.55 -3.04 -0.14
CA PHE A 48 -18.57 -3.55 0.84
C PHE A 48 -19.23 -4.41 1.95
N GLY A 49 -20.53 -4.63 1.89
CA GLY A 49 -21.33 -5.30 2.92
C GLY A 49 -22.27 -4.32 3.65
N THR A 50 -23.24 -4.88 4.39
CA THR A 50 -24.28 -4.08 5.06
C THR A 50 -23.66 -3.08 6.05
N GLY A 51 -23.91 -1.79 5.82
CA GLY A 51 -23.46 -0.70 6.69
C GLY A 51 -21.95 -0.45 6.68
N ARG A 52 -21.21 -1.00 5.70
CA ARG A 52 -19.77 -0.76 5.57
C ARG A 52 -19.46 0.31 4.52
N THR A 53 -18.50 1.16 4.83
CA THR A 53 -17.99 2.21 3.93
C THR A 53 -16.47 2.14 3.83
N ALA A 54 -15.92 2.51 2.68
CA ALA A 54 -14.47 2.64 2.51
C ALA A 54 -14.01 4.00 3.07
N VAL A 55 -12.99 3.97 3.91
CA VAL A 55 -12.34 5.18 4.46
C VAL A 55 -11.02 5.51 3.73
N ALA A 56 -10.40 4.51 3.10
CA ALA A 56 -9.25 4.68 2.22
C ALA A 56 -9.21 3.57 1.17
N LEU A 57 -8.54 3.85 0.04
CA LEU A 57 -8.21 2.85 -0.96
C LEU A 57 -6.69 2.75 -1.09
N ALA A 58 -6.22 1.59 -1.48
CA ALA A 58 -4.88 1.37 -1.98
C ALA A 58 -4.99 0.74 -3.37
N THR A 59 -4.22 1.23 -4.32
CA THR A 59 -4.26 0.77 -5.71
C THR A 59 -2.92 0.18 -6.12
N ALA A 60 -2.96 -0.97 -6.76
CA ALA A 60 -1.85 -1.57 -7.48
C ALA A 60 -2.13 -1.50 -8.99
N PHE A 61 -1.30 -2.16 -9.80
CA PHE A 61 -1.43 -2.06 -11.26
C PHE A 61 -2.83 -2.47 -11.76
N LYS A 62 -3.40 -3.57 -11.25
CA LYS A 62 -4.73 -4.09 -11.61
C LYS A 62 -5.54 -4.60 -10.41
N THR A 63 -5.21 -4.16 -9.20
CA THR A 63 -5.86 -4.61 -7.97
C THR A 63 -6.13 -3.42 -7.08
N VAL A 64 -7.25 -3.43 -6.39
CA VAL A 64 -7.63 -2.41 -5.40
C VAL A 64 -7.89 -3.10 -4.07
N CYS A 65 -7.43 -2.47 -3.00
CA CYS A 65 -7.81 -2.81 -1.63
C CYS A 65 -8.50 -1.61 -0.97
N ALA A 66 -9.61 -1.84 -0.31
CA ALA A 66 -10.31 -0.85 0.51
C ALA A 66 -10.10 -1.13 1.99
N LEU A 67 -9.68 -0.12 2.72
CA LEU A 67 -9.78 -0.05 4.17
C LEU A 67 -11.18 0.42 4.53
N LEU A 68 -11.88 -0.35 5.33
CA LEU A 68 -13.26 -0.06 5.72
C LEU A 68 -13.33 0.64 7.09
N ASP A 69 -14.49 1.20 7.38
CA ASP A 69 -14.80 1.95 8.61
C ASP A 69 -14.61 1.15 9.90
N ASP A 70 -14.63 -0.19 9.83
CA ASP A 70 -14.34 -1.08 10.96
C ASP A 70 -12.88 -1.56 11.01
N GLY A 71 -12.02 -1.03 10.16
CA GLY A 71 -10.61 -1.41 10.05
C GLY A 71 -10.37 -2.73 9.32
N SER A 72 -11.40 -3.37 8.78
CA SER A 72 -11.22 -4.52 7.90
C SER A 72 -10.75 -4.09 6.49
N VAL A 73 -10.11 -5.01 5.77
CA VAL A 73 -9.61 -4.75 4.41
C VAL A 73 -10.21 -5.74 3.43
N LYS A 74 -10.69 -5.25 2.29
CA LYS A 74 -11.18 -6.08 1.18
C LYS A 74 -10.43 -5.71 -0.09
N CYS A 75 -9.97 -6.73 -0.83
CA CYS A 75 -9.22 -6.55 -2.07
C CYS A 75 -9.95 -7.24 -3.24
N TRP A 76 -9.89 -6.62 -4.42
CA TRP A 76 -10.47 -7.14 -5.66
C TRP A 76 -9.63 -6.73 -6.88
N GLY A 77 -9.90 -7.31 -8.03
CA GLY A 77 -9.12 -7.18 -9.25
C GLY A 77 -8.28 -8.42 -9.52
N ASP A 78 -7.10 -8.22 -10.08
CA ASP A 78 -6.16 -9.27 -10.46
C ASP A 78 -5.67 -10.06 -9.24
N ARG A 79 -5.74 -11.39 -9.35
CA ARG A 79 -5.24 -12.34 -8.34
C ARG A 79 -3.74 -12.62 -8.42
N ALA A 80 -3.10 -12.20 -9.51
CA ALA A 80 -1.68 -12.50 -9.73
C ALA A 80 -0.82 -12.09 -8.53
N ASP A 81 0.28 -12.80 -8.35
CA ASP A 81 1.26 -12.52 -7.30
C ASP A 81 0.71 -12.54 -5.85
N GLY A 82 -0.51 -13.01 -5.62
CA GLY A 82 -1.13 -13.00 -4.30
C GLY A 82 -1.70 -11.64 -3.88
N LEU A 83 -1.92 -10.72 -4.81
CA LEU A 83 -2.38 -9.35 -4.56
C LEU A 83 -3.70 -9.27 -3.80
N LEU A 84 -4.59 -10.26 -3.95
CA LEU A 84 -5.86 -10.29 -3.23
C LEU A 84 -5.71 -10.54 -1.71
N GLY A 85 -4.55 -11.04 -1.25
CA GLY A 85 -4.28 -11.26 0.18
C GLY A 85 -5.16 -12.31 0.86
N ASN A 86 -5.90 -13.11 0.10
CA ASN A 86 -6.94 -14.03 0.58
C ASN A 86 -6.52 -15.50 0.67
N GLY A 87 -5.20 -15.79 0.56
CA GLY A 87 -4.66 -17.14 0.66
C GLY A 87 -4.57 -17.90 -0.65
N GLY A 88 -4.74 -17.24 -1.80
CA GLY A 88 -4.57 -17.85 -3.12
C GLY A 88 -5.89 -18.12 -3.82
N SER A 89 -6.65 -17.09 -4.15
CA SER A 89 -7.79 -17.18 -5.05
C SER A 89 -7.38 -17.81 -6.38
N THR A 90 -8.26 -18.60 -6.96
CA THR A 90 -8.06 -19.19 -8.30
C THR A 90 -8.64 -18.33 -9.41
N THR A 91 -9.35 -17.25 -9.08
CA THR A 91 -10.02 -16.33 -10.01
C THR A 91 -9.81 -14.88 -9.58
N ASP A 92 -9.79 -13.99 -10.57
CA ASP A 92 -9.88 -12.55 -10.34
C ASP A 92 -11.24 -12.21 -9.74
N LEU A 93 -11.31 -11.10 -9.01
CA LEU A 93 -12.54 -10.65 -8.38
C LEU A 93 -13.00 -9.35 -9.03
N ASP A 94 -14.18 -9.35 -9.63
CA ASP A 94 -14.79 -8.18 -10.27
C ASP A 94 -15.59 -7.29 -9.30
N SER A 95 -15.61 -7.67 -8.03
CA SER A 95 -16.32 -6.97 -6.95
C SER A 95 -15.64 -7.22 -5.60
N PRO A 96 -15.82 -6.32 -4.61
CA PRO A 96 -15.33 -6.56 -3.26
C PRO A 96 -15.88 -7.88 -2.70
N PRO A 97 -15.03 -8.77 -2.15
CA PRO A 97 -15.47 -10.06 -1.64
C PRO A 97 -16.35 -9.93 -0.40
N ALA A 98 -17.17 -10.95 -0.12
CA ALA A 98 -18.00 -10.99 1.08
C ALA A 98 -17.17 -10.91 2.37
N SER A 99 -16.08 -11.68 2.44
CA SER A 99 -15.17 -11.71 3.60
C SER A 99 -13.96 -10.79 3.40
N PRO A 100 -13.50 -10.07 4.45
CA PRO A 100 -12.24 -9.35 4.42
C PRO A 100 -11.04 -10.30 4.39
N ILE A 101 -9.86 -9.77 4.06
CA ILE A 101 -8.60 -10.51 4.19
C ILE A 101 -8.25 -10.70 5.67
N ASN A 102 -7.50 -11.76 5.97
CA ASN A 102 -7.10 -12.07 7.34
C ASN A 102 -5.84 -11.29 7.74
N LEU A 103 -6.01 -10.25 8.53
CA LEU A 103 -4.90 -9.47 9.10
C LEU A 103 -4.30 -10.09 10.38
N GLY A 104 -4.86 -11.19 10.87
CA GLY A 104 -4.55 -11.84 12.14
C GLY A 104 -5.73 -11.77 13.10
N THR A 105 -5.74 -12.63 14.12
CA THR A 105 -6.86 -12.74 15.06
C THR A 105 -7.09 -11.42 15.81
N GLY A 106 -8.27 -10.82 15.61
CA GLY A 106 -8.67 -9.57 16.23
C GLY A 106 -7.92 -8.33 15.76
N ARG A 107 -7.16 -8.42 14.65
CA ARG A 107 -6.42 -7.28 14.11
C ARG A 107 -7.25 -6.49 13.11
N THR A 108 -7.07 -5.17 13.13
CA THR A 108 -7.61 -4.21 12.18
C THR A 108 -6.49 -3.37 11.57
N ALA A 109 -6.71 -2.79 10.40
CA ALA A 109 -5.77 -1.87 9.78
C ALA A 109 -6.10 -0.42 10.15
N LYS A 110 -5.06 0.39 10.37
CA LYS A 110 -5.13 1.86 10.52
C LYS A 110 -4.79 2.59 9.22
N ALA A 111 -3.93 1.98 8.40
CA ALA A 111 -3.52 2.53 7.10
C ALA A 111 -3.22 1.40 6.14
N ILE A 112 -3.44 1.64 4.84
CA ILE A 112 -3.07 0.75 3.74
C ILE A 112 -2.38 1.53 2.63
N THR A 113 -1.47 0.86 1.93
CA THR A 113 -0.84 1.39 0.71
C THR A 113 -0.67 0.29 -0.32
N GLY A 114 -0.59 0.68 -1.60
CA GLY A 114 -0.33 -0.23 -2.71
C GLY A 114 0.78 0.30 -3.62
N GLY A 115 1.73 -0.58 -3.92
CA GLY A 115 2.74 -0.37 -4.95
C GLY A 115 2.30 -0.98 -6.28
N GLU A 116 3.25 -1.25 -7.19
CA GLU A 116 2.90 -1.85 -8.48
C GLU A 116 2.26 -3.23 -8.33
N GLN A 117 2.86 -4.10 -7.50
CA GLN A 117 2.47 -5.50 -7.34
C GLN A 117 2.51 -5.96 -5.87
N HIS A 118 2.30 -5.06 -4.92
CA HIS A 118 2.23 -5.41 -3.52
C HIS A 118 1.37 -4.41 -2.75
N PHE A 119 0.93 -4.85 -1.58
CA PHE A 119 0.21 -4.02 -0.61
C PHE A 119 0.86 -4.14 0.75
N CYS A 120 0.75 -3.08 1.54
CA CYS A 120 1.13 -3.08 2.95
C CYS A 120 0.07 -2.39 3.79
N ALA A 121 -0.04 -2.79 5.06
CA ALA A 121 -0.93 -2.19 6.04
C ALA A 121 -0.19 -1.96 7.37
N ILE A 122 -0.47 -0.85 8.03
CA ILE A 122 -0.17 -0.63 9.45
C ILE A 122 -1.40 -1.09 10.23
N LEU A 123 -1.20 -1.95 11.21
CA LEU A 123 -2.27 -2.51 12.03
C LEU A 123 -2.52 -1.71 13.32
N ASP A 124 -3.57 -2.06 14.03
CA ASP A 124 -3.99 -1.47 15.31
C ASP A 124 -2.96 -1.61 16.43
N ASP A 125 -2.08 -2.64 16.34
CA ASP A 125 -0.95 -2.87 17.26
C ASP A 125 0.38 -2.32 16.75
N ASP A 126 0.35 -1.41 15.77
CA ASP A 126 1.51 -0.78 15.12
C ASP A 126 2.41 -1.74 14.31
N SER A 127 2.03 -3.01 14.20
CA SER A 127 2.73 -3.94 13.32
C SER A 127 2.45 -3.63 11.84
N VAL A 128 3.41 -3.95 10.99
CA VAL A 128 3.27 -3.81 9.53
C VAL A 128 3.14 -5.18 8.92
N LYS A 129 2.16 -5.37 8.04
CA LYS A 129 1.99 -6.56 7.22
C LYS A 129 1.95 -6.20 5.76
N CYS A 130 2.62 -7.01 4.94
CA CYS A 130 2.64 -6.84 3.50
C CYS A 130 2.27 -8.15 2.79
N TRP A 131 1.75 -8.05 1.57
CA TRP A 131 1.39 -9.17 0.71
C TRP A 131 1.54 -8.81 -0.76
N GLY A 132 1.50 -9.80 -1.63
CA GLY A 132 1.72 -9.65 -3.05
C GLY A 132 3.08 -10.17 -3.50
N ASN A 133 3.62 -9.61 -4.57
CA ASN A 133 4.93 -9.94 -5.12
C ASN A 133 6.06 -9.51 -4.18
N GLY A 134 6.97 -10.44 -3.86
CA GLY A 134 8.08 -10.20 -2.93
C GLY A 134 9.42 -9.84 -3.59
N ALA A 135 9.48 -9.77 -4.92
CA ALA A 135 10.73 -9.45 -5.62
C ALA A 135 11.37 -8.17 -5.07
N ASN A 136 12.69 -8.13 -5.08
CA ASN A 136 13.50 -7.04 -4.51
C ASN A 136 13.26 -6.79 -3.01
N GLY A 137 12.56 -7.69 -2.30
CA GLY A 137 12.32 -7.56 -0.86
C GLY A 137 11.30 -6.50 -0.46
N LYS A 138 10.49 -5.99 -1.40
CA LYS A 138 9.53 -4.91 -1.18
C LYS A 138 8.46 -5.19 -0.12
N LEU A 139 8.24 -6.47 0.24
CA LEU A 139 7.36 -6.87 1.35
C LEU A 139 7.99 -6.70 2.73
N GLY A 140 9.32 -6.55 2.82
CA GLY A 140 10.00 -6.39 4.11
C GLY A 140 9.98 -7.63 5.01
N THR A 141 9.66 -8.82 4.49
CA THR A 141 9.50 -10.06 5.27
C THR A 141 10.81 -10.80 5.57
N GLY A 142 11.96 -10.24 5.15
CA GLY A 142 13.28 -10.90 5.21
C GLY A 142 13.54 -11.83 4.03
N SER A 143 12.63 -11.89 3.07
CA SER A 143 12.67 -12.76 1.89
C SER A 143 12.28 -11.95 0.64
N THR A 144 12.63 -12.50 -0.52
CA THR A 144 12.17 -12.02 -1.84
C THR A 144 11.02 -12.86 -2.41
N SER A 145 10.47 -13.78 -1.62
CA SER A 145 9.31 -14.59 -2.01
C SER A 145 8.01 -13.80 -1.87
N GLY A 146 7.10 -13.98 -2.83
CA GLY A 146 5.75 -13.43 -2.74
C GLY A 146 4.92 -14.02 -1.60
N GLN A 147 3.92 -13.30 -1.14
CA GLN A 147 3.02 -13.69 -0.07
C GLN A 147 1.56 -13.52 -0.53
N ASN A 148 0.77 -14.57 -0.48
CA ASN A 148 -0.65 -14.53 -0.85
C ASN A 148 -1.58 -14.21 0.32
N THR A 149 -1.03 -13.95 1.50
CA THR A 149 -1.73 -13.46 2.70
C THR A 149 -0.91 -12.37 3.37
N PRO A 150 -1.54 -11.44 4.11
CA PRO A 150 -0.85 -10.44 4.89
C PRO A 150 0.17 -11.06 5.85
N THR A 151 1.44 -10.86 5.58
CA THR A 151 2.57 -11.46 6.33
C THR A 151 3.33 -10.37 7.07
N SER A 152 3.69 -10.63 8.32
CA SER A 152 4.44 -9.68 9.14
C SER A 152 5.81 -9.39 8.52
N THR A 153 6.19 -8.14 8.54
CA THR A 153 7.54 -7.72 8.18
C THR A 153 8.56 -8.24 9.19
N SER A 154 9.80 -8.39 8.77
CA SER A 154 10.93 -8.80 9.61
C SER A 154 11.89 -7.63 9.85
N GLY A 155 12.68 -7.72 10.91
CA GLY A 155 13.58 -6.64 11.31
C GLY A 155 12.92 -5.67 12.29
N SER A 156 13.47 -4.47 12.41
CA SER A 156 13.02 -3.47 13.38
C SER A 156 13.31 -2.07 12.88
N PHE A 157 12.46 -1.12 13.22
CA PHE A 157 12.70 0.31 13.03
C PHE A 157 13.63 0.92 14.11
N GLY A 158 14.12 0.13 15.03
CA GLY A 158 14.86 0.54 16.23
C GLY A 158 14.03 0.38 17.50
N SER A 159 14.66 0.54 18.67
CA SER A 159 14.02 0.27 19.97
C SER A 159 12.84 1.20 20.21
N GLY A 160 11.64 0.63 20.38
CA GLY A 160 10.41 1.34 20.69
C GLY A 160 9.85 2.20 19.54
N ARG A 161 10.36 2.05 18.31
CA ARG A 161 9.86 2.79 17.14
C ARG A 161 8.80 2.00 16.40
N TYR A 162 7.80 2.72 15.85
CA TYR A 162 6.71 2.16 15.04
C TYR A 162 6.33 3.10 13.90
N ALA A 163 5.71 2.54 12.87
CA ALA A 163 5.27 3.30 11.71
C ALA A 163 3.95 4.04 12.00
N VAL A 164 3.87 5.31 11.60
CA VAL A 164 2.66 6.14 11.68
C VAL A 164 2.10 6.50 10.30
N ALA A 165 2.94 6.45 9.26
CA ALA A 165 2.51 6.59 7.86
C ALA A 165 3.28 5.60 7.00
N ILE A 166 2.68 5.16 5.91
CA ILE A 166 3.24 4.19 4.97
C ILE A 166 2.86 4.55 3.55
N ASP A 167 3.80 4.44 2.64
CA ASP A 167 3.53 4.52 1.20
C ASP A 167 4.44 3.60 0.40
N ALA A 168 3.97 3.18 -0.79
CA ALA A 168 4.63 2.18 -1.61
C ALA A 168 4.80 2.65 -3.06
N GLY A 169 6.02 2.57 -3.55
CA GLY A 169 6.36 2.76 -4.95
C GLY A 169 6.26 1.44 -5.75
N TYR A 170 6.86 1.40 -6.96
CA TYR A 170 6.78 0.19 -7.78
C TYR A 170 7.43 -1.01 -7.09
N GLN A 171 8.62 -0.85 -6.53
CA GLN A 171 9.43 -1.95 -6.00
C GLN A 171 10.01 -1.66 -4.61
N HIS A 172 9.49 -0.64 -3.91
CA HIS A 172 9.93 -0.27 -2.56
C HIS A 172 8.76 0.19 -1.71
N THR A 173 8.96 0.23 -0.41
CA THR A 173 7.99 0.69 0.58
C THR A 173 8.69 1.59 1.58
N CYS A 174 8.07 2.69 1.95
CA CYS A 174 8.60 3.66 2.91
C CYS A 174 7.62 3.92 4.04
N VAL A 175 8.13 4.26 5.22
CA VAL A 175 7.32 4.64 6.37
C VAL A 175 7.88 5.89 7.04
N ILE A 176 7.00 6.68 7.63
CA ILE A 176 7.35 7.67 8.65
C ILE A 176 7.14 7.00 10.01
N LEU A 177 8.12 7.16 10.89
CA LEU A 177 8.07 6.64 12.25
C LEU A 177 7.43 7.64 13.21
N ASP A 178 7.08 7.19 14.40
CA ASP A 178 6.48 7.96 15.49
C ASP A 178 7.27 9.22 15.91
N ASN A 179 8.57 9.25 15.60
CA ASN A 179 9.45 10.40 15.85
C ASN A 179 9.71 11.25 14.59
N GLY A 180 8.99 11.04 13.51
CA GLY A 180 9.16 11.74 12.23
C GLY A 180 10.37 11.32 11.41
N ALA A 181 11.14 10.31 11.84
CA ALA A 181 12.18 9.72 11.01
C ALA A 181 11.57 8.91 9.87
N LEU A 182 12.25 8.83 8.73
CA LEU A 182 11.79 8.10 7.55
C LEU A 182 12.76 6.96 7.24
N THR A 183 12.21 5.79 6.92
CA THR A 183 12.99 4.63 6.46
C THR A 183 12.24 3.87 5.37
N CYS A 184 13.00 3.18 4.50
CA CYS A 184 12.47 2.46 3.35
C CYS A 184 13.11 1.07 3.23
N TRP A 185 12.43 0.17 2.53
CA TRP A 185 12.94 -1.15 2.13
C TRP A 185 12.43 -1.51 0.73
N GLY A 186 12.99 -2.55 0.14
CA GLY A 186 12.74 -2.95 -1.23
C GLY A 186 13.91 -2.65 -2.15
N ASP A 187 13.63 -2.36 -3.41
CA ASP A 187 14.63 -2.04 -4.42
C ASP A 187 15.34 -0.71 -4.13
N ASP A 188 16.65 -0.69 -4.35
CA ASP A 188 17.50 0.49 -4.20
C ASP A 188 18.43 0.73 -5.42
N SER A 189 18.08 0.15 -6.54
CA SER A 189 18.91 0.24 -7.76
C SER A 189 19.06 1.66 -8.30
N ASN A 190 18.18 2.56 -7.93
CA ASN A 190 18.18 3.98 -8.30
C ASN A 190 18.33 4.91 -7.09
N GLY A 191 18.63 4.39 -5.89
CA GLY A 191 18.74 5.17 -4.66
C GLY A 191 17.41 5.57 -4.04
N GLN A 192 16.30 4.91 -4.42
CA GLN A 192 14.95 5.24 -3.94
C GLN A 192 14.72 5.00 -2.45
N LEU A 193 15.60 4.24 -1.78
CA LEU A 193 15.55 4.07 -0.33
C LEU A 193 16.14 5.25 0.45
N GLY A 194 16.94 6.13 -0.20
CA GLY A 194 17.50 7.32 0.43
C GLY A 194 18.53 7.04 1.53
N ASN A 195 19.13 5.86 1.54
CA ASN A 195 20.08 5.41 2.57
C ASN A 195 21.53 5.83 2.31
N GLY A 196 21.75 6.69 1.30
CA GLY A 196 23.08 7.17 0.90
C GLY A 196 23.91 6.19 0.06
N ALA A 197 23.31 5.10 -0.37
CA ALA A 197 23.96 4.08 -1.19
C ALA A 197 22.96 3.51 -2.22
N THR A 198 23.48 3.01 -3.33
CA THR A 198 22.70 2.25 -4.34
C THR A 198 23.11 0.76 -4.28
N THR A 199 23.20 0.21 -3.09
CA THR A 199 23.86 -1.08 -2.82
C THR A 199 22.92 -2.27 -2.81
N GLY A 200 21.83 -2.21 -3.58
CA GLY A 200 20.90 -3.32 -3.77
C GLY A 200 19.75 -3.36 -2.75
N ALA A 201 18.83 -4.24 -3.04
CA ALA A 201 17.55 -4.34 -2.35
C ALA A 201 17.68 -4.69 -0.86
N LYS A 202 16.78 -4.15 -0.04
CA LYS A 202 16.61 -4.46 1.39
C LYS A 202 15.33 -5.25 1.60
N SER A 203 15.44 -6.49 2.04
CA SER A 203 14.28 -7.38 2.21
C SER A 203 13.64 -7.34 3.59
N SER A 204 14.15 -6.52 4.51
CA SER A 204 13.63 -6.37 5.87
C SER A 204 13.55 -4.90 6.26
N LEU A 205 12.82 -4.63 7.35
CA LEU A 205 12.77 -3.30 7.97
C LEU A 205 14.19 -2.83 8.33
N GLN A 206 14.45 -1.56 8.17
CA GLN A 206 15.74 -0.95 8.45
C GLN A 206 15.62 -0.02 9.67
N SER A 207 16.58 -0.13 10.58
CA SER A 207 16.75 0.85 11.67
C SER A 207 17.50 2.10 11.21
N ALA A 208 18.22 2.03 10.08
CA ALA A 208 18.84 3.19 9.45
C ALA A 208 17.76 4.06 8.78
N THR A 209 17.79 5.34 9.06
CA THR A 209 16.84 6.32 8.56
C THR A 209 17.45 7.15 7.43
N VAL A 210 16.59 7.71 6.58
CA VAL A 210 16.96 8.68 5.57
C VAL A 210 17.49 9.95 6.25
N ASN A 211 18.57 10.51 5.72
CA ASN A 211 19.08 11.79 6.22
C ASN A 211 18.23 12.93 5.67
N LEU A 212 17.34 13.45 6.49
CA LEU A 212 16.45 14.57 6.16
C LEU A 212 17.06 15.95 6.49
N GLY A 213 18.32 15.99 6.94
CA GLY A 213 18.97 17.19 7.46
C GLY A 213 18.95 17.28 8.98
N ALA A 214 19.78 18.15 9.54
CA ALA A 214 19.93 18.27 10.98
C ALA A 214 18.63 18.73 11.67
N GLY A 215 18.07 17.88 12.52
CA GLY A 215 16.87 18.18 13.30
C GLY A 215 15.57 18.21 12.51
N ARG A 216 15.57 17.75 11.25
CA ARG A 216 14.35 17.69 10.42
C ARG A 216 13.61 16.39 10.60
N THR A 217 12.28 16.46 10.46
CA THR A 217 11.36 15.31 10.51
C THR A 217 10.45 15.33 9.28
N ALA A 218 10.03 14.14 8.82
CA ALA A 218 9.04 14.01 7.77
C ALA A 218 7.63 14.11 8.36
N ILE A 219 6.74 14.86 7.70
CA ILE A 219 5.31 14.99 8.05
C ILE A 219 4.40 14.31 7.03
N SER A 220 4.86 14.14 5.79
CA SER A 220 4.20 13.34 4.77
C SER A 220 5.22 12.68 3.85
N LEU A 221 4.82 11.60 3.19
CA LEU A 221 5.66 10.92 2.21
C LEU A 221 4.83 10.53 0.98
N SER A 222 5.51 10.42 -0.16
CA SER A 222 4.95 9.88 -1.39
C SER A 222 6.01 9.08 -2.13
N ALA A 223 5.69 7.82 -2.41
CA ALA A 223 6.57 6.92 -3.15
C ALA A 223 6.07 6.78 -4.59
N GLY A 224 6.89 7.21 -5.54
CA GLY A 224 6.62 7.03 -6.97
C GLY A 224 7.20 5.74 -7.52
N GLY A 225 7.29 5.62 -8.84
CA GLY A 225 7.79 4.41 -9.48
C GLY A 225 9.19 4.01 -8.99
N LYS A 226 10.15 4.94 -9.07
CA LYS A 226 11.55 4.72 -8.70
C LYS A 226 12.13 5.89 -7.91
N HIS A 227 11.30 6.67 -7.25
CA HIS A 227 11.69 7.81 -6.42
C HIS A 227 10.80 7.86 -5.19
N THR A 228 11.26 8.60 -4.19
CA THR A 228 10.52 8.90 -2.98
C THR A 228 10.60 10.39 -2.70
N CYS A 229 9.52 11.00 -2.29
CA CYS A 229 9.47 12.39 -1.82
C CYS A 229 8.93 12.44 -0.39
N ALA A 230 9.44 13.36 0.40
CA ALA A 230 8.94 13.67 1.73
C ALA A 230 8.75 15.18 1.89
N GLN A 231 7.67 15.57 2.53
CA GLN A 231 7.51 16.92 3.07
C GLN A 231 8.05 16.93 4.50
N LEU A 232 8.83 17.95 4.81
CA LEU A 232 9.47 18.11 6.10
C LEU A 232 8.67 19.05 7.02
N ASP A 233 9.02 19.04 8.30
CA ASP A 233 8.43 19.85 9.35
C ASP A 233 8.59 21.39 9.15
N ASN A 234 9.46 21.81 8.21
CA ASN A 234 9.65 23.19 7.79
C ASN A 234 9.03 23.51 6.43
N ASP A 235 8.10 22.69 5.94
CA ASP A 235 7.42 22.78 4.65
C ASP A 235 8.33 22.57 3.41
N GLU A 236 9.60 22.24 3.58
CA GLU A 236 10.48 21.86 2.48
C GLU A 236 10.09 20.49 1.92
N LEU A 237 10.32 20.31 0.60
CA LEU A 237 10.19 19.04 -0.08
C LEU A 237 11.57 18.48 -0.39
N MET A 238 11.79 17.23 -0.03
CA MET A 238 12.95 16.44 -0.43
C MET A 238 12.51 15.27 -1.28
N CYS A 239 13.18 15.06 -2.43
CA CYS A 239 12.96 13.92 -3.30
C CYS A 239 14.31 13.24 -3.61
N TRP A 240 14.31 11.92 -3.76
CA TRP A 240 15.48 11.12 -4.10
C TRP A 240 15.08 9.89 -4.91
N GLY A 241 16.08 9.28 -5.59
CA GLY A 241 15.86 8.19 -6.52
C GLY A 241 16.04 8.64 -7.96
N HIS A 242 15.18 8.14 -8.85
CA HIS A 242 15.28 8.37 -10.30
C HIS A 242 14.32 9.46 -10.77
#